data_58fa2d45b49b82f8921788593bfdc0c5
#
_entry.id   58fa2d45b49b82f8921788593bfdc0c5
#
_cell.length_a   1.000
_cell.length_b   1.000
_cell.length_c   1.000
_cell.angle_alpha   90.00
_cell.angle_beta   90.00
_cell.angle_gamma   90.00
#
_symmetry.space_group_name_H-M   'P 1'
#
loop_
_entity.id
_entity.type
_entity.pdbx_description
1 polymer ?
#
loop_
_entity_poly.entity_id
_entity_poly.type
_entity_poly.pdbx_seq_one_letter_code
_entity_poly.pdbx_strand_id
1 'polypeptide(L)'
;MASAVPLQDQDPVPAPPEPPEAPGGFFETVKTFPRSFFMGCGIEMWERLAYYGTRQVVGLYIAQASDPMGLHFTQAQKGSIFAWWAVVQSTIPMISGGFSDRYGYKKTIVASSIIASLGYVLMGTQRTFGGFLAGCLVLAFGTAIFKPGIQGTLAQSMSKKNSSVGWGLFYWLVNFGAMLGPGFAAFMRSHGWQFVFFGSASIILLNLPMLLTYGHVDSGADKTKKIGRVVIDTLANFVLNPRLIVVVVLFSGFWMLLYQLWDLMPNFYTDWVDSLSFVRNNGWLPQNWIDATDPRGPELKQEIALNLNSILVVIFVVPMSFMVAKGRVLATISVGVLITTFGTVVYGTSPSLYVLAIGIVMFSLGEMLTGPKKSEYFSLIAPPGKKALYLGYVNIPIAIGQGVGAKIAGWQYGTYGEKATLSLRYLAEHRGVTPGGPWNGDVATLEAVTGIARKDAFSALVTSTGQSAQAVTDLLWTEYRPYQVWYPFVAIGFASLLGILIFSQVSKRWKDMNV
;
A
#
# COMPACT_ATOMS: atom_id res chain seq x y z
N MET A 1 6.69 13.34 69.44
CA MET A 1 5.25 13.61 69.28
C MET A 1 5.13 14.63 68.13
N ALA A 2 4.90 14.19 66.91
CA ALA A 2 4.61 15.06 65.78
C ALA A 2 3.13 14.88 65.46
N SER A 3 2.36 15.94 65.58
CA SER A 3 0.92 15.98 65.35
C SER A 3 0.62 15.82 63.84
N ALA A 4 -0.19 14.82 63.53
CA ALA A 4 -0.76 14.63 62.18
C ALA A 4 -1.77 15.76 61.91
N VAL A 5 -1.57 16.48 60.81
CA VAL A 5 -2.53 17.42 60.24
C VAL A 5 -3.62 16.60 59.54
N PRO A 6 -4.93 16.84 59.79
CA PRO A 6 -5.99 16.13 59.07
C PRO A 6 -6.01 16.56 57.61
N LEU A 7 -6.08 15.58 56.69
CA LEU A 7 -6.40 15.79 55.27
C LEU A 7 -7.82 16.38 55.19
N GLN A 8 -7.91 17.64 54.77
CA GLN A 8 -9.19 18.24 54.41
C GLN A 8 -9.80 17.45 53.25
N ASP A 9 -11.04 16.99 53.41
CA ASP A 9 -11.91 16.51 52.36
C ASP A 9 -11.96 17.58 51.24
N GLN A 10 -11.28 17.30 50.15
CA GLN A 10 -11.47 18.10 48.95
C GLN A 10 -12.78 17.64 48.32
N ASP A 11 -13.74 18.54 48.22
CA ASP A 11 -14.96 18.34 47.46
C ASP A 11 -14.64 17.74 46.07
N PRO A 12 -15.44 16.78 45.59
CA PRO A 12 -15.20 16.18 44.28
C PRO A 12 -15.20 17.28 43.23
N VAL A 13 -14.07 17.39 42.49
CA VAL A 13 -13.94 18.30 41.34
C VAL A 13 -15.15 18.07 40.44
N PRO A 14 -15.98 19.09 40.20
CA PRO A 14 -17.16 18.91 39.34
C PRO A 14 -16.72 18.33 37.99
N ALA A 15 -17.44 17.31 37.54
CA ALA A 15 -17.20 16.70 36.23
C ALA A 15 -17.15 17.80 35.16
N PRO A 16 -16.16 17.78 34.24
CA PRO A 16 -16.10 18.78 33.19
C PRO A 16 -17.45 18.81 32.45
N PRO A 17 -17.98 20.00 32.18
CA PRO A 17 -19.27 20.12 31.49
C PRO A 17 -19.26 19.27 30.21
N GLU A 18 -20.35 18.52 30.02
CA GLU A 18 -20.54 17.76 28.79
C GLU A 18 -20.29 18.67 27.57
N PRO A 19 -19.51 18.21 26.56
CA PRO A 19 -19.28 19.03 25.40
C PRO A 19 -20.64 19.37 24.77
N PRO A 20 -20.92 20.64 24.48
CA PRO A 20 -22.18 21.04 23.89
C PRO A 20 -22.38 20.25 22.60
N GLU A 21 -23.63 19.80 22.36
CA GLU A 21 -24.05 19.06 21.17
C GLU A 21 -23.46 19.65 19.89
N ALA A 22 -23.04 18.77 18.97
CA ALA A 22 -22.51 19.22 17.68
C ALA A 22 -23.59 20.06 16.96
N PRO A 23 -23.20 21.14 16.27
CA PRO A 23 -24.15 21.92 15.49
C PRO A 23 -24.87 20.99 14.51
N GLY A 24 -26.18 21.14 14.40
CA GLY A 24 -27.11 20.22 13.76
C GLY A 24 -26.74 19.88 12.33
N GLY A 25 -26.44 18.60 12.09
CA GLY A 25 -26.28 18.04 10.78
C GLY A 25 -24.85 18.10 10.17
N PHE A 26 -24.58 17.15 9.27
CA PHE A 26 -23.29 17.02 8.57
C PHE A 26 -22.88 18.30 7.84
N PHE A 27 -23.79 18.87 7.04
CA PHE A 27 -23.49 20.06 6.22
C PHE A 27 -23.20 21.31 7.05
N GLU A 28 -23.85 21.47 8.21
CA GLU A 28 -23.57 22.59 9.11
C GLU A 28 -22.19 22.41 9.76
N THR A 29 -21.84 21.21 10.17
CA THR A 29 -20.51 20.91 10.71
C THR A 29 -19.43 21.17 9.66
N VAL A 30 -19.63 20.79 8.39
CA VAL A 30 -18.68 21.04 7.30
C VAL A 30 -18.41 22.53 7.11
N LYS A 31 -19.41 23.41 7.25
CA LYS A 31 -19.24 24.87 7.14
C LYS A 31 -18.36 25.46 8.27
N THR A 32 -18.18 24.76 9.39
CA THR A 32 -17.32 25.24 10.50
C THR A 32 -15.83 25.07 10.25
N PHE A 33 -15.42 24.32 9.24
CA PHE A 33 -14.00 24.11 8.97
C PHE A 33 -13.35 25.33 8.34
N PRO A 34 -12.13 25.69 8.79
CA PRO A 34 -11.36 26.76 8.19
C PRO A 34 -10.82 26.37 6.80
N ARG A 35 -10.39 27.37 6.03
CA ARG A 35 -9.79 27.16 4.71
C ARG A 35 -8.59 26.22 4.73
N SER A 36 -7.76 26.26 5.79
CA SER A 36 -6.62 25.36 5.97
C SER A 36 -7.02 23.88 5.98
N PHE A 37 -8.20 23.53 6.52
CA PHE A 37 -8.73 22.18 6.50
C PHE A 37 -9.01 21.71 5.06
N PHE A 38 -9.78 22.48 4.28
CA PHE A 38 -10.12 22.09 2.91
C PHE A 38 -8.90 22.03 2.00
N MET A 39 -7.97 22.98 2.15
CA MET A 39 -6.72 22.97 1.39
C MET A 39 -5.85 21.76 1.79
N GLY A 40 -5.78 21.44 3.08
CA GLY A 40 -5.09 20.25 3.57
C GLY A 40 -5.66 18.95 3.00
N CYS A 41 -6.98 18.81 3.00
CA CYS A 41 -7.66 17.67 2.38
C CYS A 41 -7.40 17.57 0.87
N GLY A 42 -7.43 18.70 0.15
CA GLY A 42 -7.13 18.74 -1.28
C GLY A 42 -5.68 18.39 -1.60
N ILE A 43 -4.73 18.91 -0.81
CA ILE A 43 -3.30 18.60 -0.94
C ILE A 43 -3.04 17.09 -0.76
N GLU A 44 -3.64 16.47 0.26
CA GLU A 44 -3.53 15.02 0.45
C GLU A 44 -4.19 14.26 -0.70
N MET A 45 -5.36 14.67 -1.17
CA MET A 45 -6.06 14.03 -2.29
C MET A 45 -5.18 14.00 -3.56
N TRP A 46 -4.54 15.12 -3.91
CA TRP A 46 -3.64 15.18 -5.07
C TRP A 46 -2.40 14.31 -4.87
N GLU A 47 -1.84 14.32 -3.67
CA GLU A 47 -0.70 13.45 -3.35
C GLU A 47 -1.09 11.96 -3.47
N ARG A 48 -2.26 11.57 -2.95
CA ARG A 48 -2.75 10.20 -3.07
C ARG A 48 -3.02 9.79 -4.51
N LEU A 49 -3.58 10.67 -5.32
CA LEU A 49 -3.79 10.41 -6.75
C LEU A 49 -2.46 10.11 -7.46
N ALA A 50 -1.46 10.97 -7.28
CA ALA A 50 -0.14 10.78 -7.87
C ALA A 50 0.55 9.48 -7.37
N TYR A 51 0.48 9.24 -6.06
CA TYR A 51 1.10 8.06 -5.43
C TYR A 51 0.47 6.76 -5.91
N TYR A 52 -0.85 6.61 -5.77
CA TYR A 52 -1.52 5.37 -6.15
C TYR A 52 -1.58 5.17 -7.66
N GLY A 53 -1.66 6.26 -8.45
CA GLY A 53 -1.50 6.18 -9.90
C GLY A 53 -0.17 5.55 -10.29
N THR A 54 0.94 6.08 -9.78
CA THR A 54 2.26 5.50 -10.04
C THR A 54 2.41 4.11 -9.43
N ARG A 55 2.00 3.92 -8.17
CA ARG A 55 2.22 2.66 -7.42
C ARG A 55 1.54 1.46 -8.06
N GLN A 56 0.37 1.68 -8.69
CA GLN A 56 -0.41 0.64 -9.35
C GLN A 56 0.28 0.09 -10.62
N VAL A 57 1.03 0.92 -11.34
CA VAL A 57 1.62 0.55 -12.64
C VAL A 57 3.13 0.38 -12.62
N VAL A 58 3.81 0.91 -11.62
CA VAL A 58 5.28 0.92 -11.58
C VAL A 58 5.89 -0.48 -11.57
N GLY A 59 5.20 -1.48 -11.02
CA GLY A 59 5.64 -2.88 -11.04
C GLY A 59 5.77 -3.45 -12.46
N LEU A 60 4.88 -3.04 -13.37
CA LEU A 60 4.97 -3.39 -14.79
C LEU A 60 6.17 -2.69 -15.43
N TYR A 61 6.30 -1.37 -15.24
CA TYR A 61 7.43 -0.61 -15.78
C TYR A 61 8.79 -1.19 -15.37
N ILE A 62 8.91 -1.64 -14.12
CA ILE A 62 10.17 -2.21 -13.61
C ILE A 62 10.47 -3.57 -14.25
N ALA A 63 9.51 -4.48 -14.29
CA ALA A 63 9.84 -5.90 -14.49
C ALA A 63 8.97 -6.66 -15.51
N GLN A 64 7.95 -6.03 -16.14
CA GLN A 64 7.15 -6.72 -17.15
C GLN A 64 7.99 -6.99 -18.41
N ALA A 65 8.26 -8.25 -18.67
CA ALA A 65 9.15 -8.64 -19.77
C ALA A 65 8.58 -8.27 -21.15
N SER A 66 7.25 -8.38 -21.31
CA SER A 66 6.55 -8.10 -22.58
C SER A 66 6.33 -6.61 -22.85
N ASP A 67 6.57 -5.71 -21.89
CA ASP A 67 6.41 -4.26 -22.10
C ASP A 67 7.64 -3.69 -22.84
N PRO A 68 7.51 -3.23 -24.11
CA PRO A 68 8.66 -2.82 -24.91
C PRO A 68 9.35 -1.56 -24.39
N MET A 69 8.67 -0.77 -23.55
CA MET A 69 9.16 0.51 -23.02
C MET A 69 9.61 0.41 -21.55
N GLY A 70 9.45 -0.77 -20.91
CA GLY A 70 9.82 -1.04 -19.54
C GLY A 70 11.33 -1.02 -19.28
N LEU A 71 11.71 -1.19 -18.01
CA LEU A 71 13.12 -1.30 -17.60
C LEU A 71 13.67 -2.71 -17.76
N HIS A 72 12.81 -3.71 -17.85
CA HIS A 72 13.14 -5.14 -17.94
C HIS A 72 14.05 -5.66 -16.81
N PHE A 73 13.97 -5.07 -15.62
CA PHE A 73 14.66 -5.62 -14.46
C PHE A 73 14.05 -6.97 -14.07
N THR A 74 14.81 -7.79 -13.37
CA THR A 74 14.30 -9.06 -12.88
C THR A 74 13.23 -8.83 -11.79
N GLN A 75 12.36 -9.82 -11.58
CA GLN A 75 11.38 -9.77 -10.50
C GLN A 75 12.04 -9.64 -9.12
N ALA A 76 13.22 -10.26 -8.92
CA ALA A 76 14.02 -10.12 -7.70
C ALA A 76 14.53 -8.67 -7.50
N GLN A 77 14.93 -7.99 -8.58
CA GLN A 77 15.31 -6.57 -8.55
C GLN A 77 14.11 -5.68 -8.21
N LYS A 78 12.94 -5.94 -8.80
CA LYS A 78 11.67 -5.26 -8.44
C LYS A 78 11.35 -5.45 -6.95
N GLY A 79 11.42 -6.68 -6.46
CA GLY A 79 11.24 -6.99 -5.04
C GLY A 79 12.21 -6.21 -4.14
N SER A 80 13.45 -6.02 -4.59
CA SER A 80 14.46 -5.22 -3.86
C SER A 80 14.10 -3.74 -3.83
N ILE A 81 13.68 -3.17 -4.96
CA ILE A 81 13.23 -1.76 -5.04
C ILE A 81 12.06 -1.52 -4.09
N PHE A 82 11.03 -2.38 -4.14
CA PHE A 82 9.85 -2.25 -3.30
C PHE A 82 10.15 -2.44 -1.81
N ALA A 83 11.06 -3.35 -1.47
CA ALA A 83 11.49 -3.54 -0.09
C ALA A 83 12.16 -2.29 0.49
N TRP A 84 13.12 -1.70 -0.22
CA TRP A 84 13.76 -0.47 0.21
C TRP A 84 12.80 0.73 0.24
N TRP A 85 11.93 0.83 -0.76
CA TRP A 85 10.87 1.84 -0.75
C TRP A 85 10.00 1.74 0.50
N ALA A 86 9.53 0.53 0.83
CA ALA A 86 8.70 0.29 2.01
C ALA A 86 9.41 0.66 3.32
N VAL A 87 10.68 0.28 3.46
CA VAL A 87 11.49 0.59 4.65
C VAL A 87 11.58 2.10 4.84
N VAL A 88 12.00 2.85 3.81
CA VAL A 88 12.14 4.31 3.90
C VAL A 88 10.80 4.98 4.18
N GLN A 89 9.77 4.63 3.40
CA GLN A 89 8.45 5.26 3.50
C GLN A 89 7.76 5.02 4.85
N SER A 90 8.00 3.88 5.49
CA SER A 90 7.33 3.52 6.74
C SER A 90 8.13 3.88 7.99
N THR A 91 9.47 3.97 7.91
CA THR A 91 10.30 4.30 9.07
C THR A 91 10.51 5.80 9.26
N ILE A 92 10.63 6.56 8.18
CA ILE A 92 10.85 8.00 8.26
C ILE A 92 9.72 8.77 8.97
N PRO A 93 8.41 8.45 8.79
CA PRO A 93 7.34 9.15 9.51
C PRO A 93 7.44 9.04 11.02
N MET A 94 8.02 7.95 11.55
CA MET A 94 8.24 7.80 13.00
C MET A 94 9.19 8.87 13.58
N ILE A 95 10.07 9.41 12.74
CA ILE A 95 11.09 10.39 13.11
C ILE A 95 10.68 11.80 12.66
N SER A 96 10.06 11.91 11.49
CA SER A 96 9.80 13.19 10.83
C SER A 96 8.69 14.03 11.47
N GLY A 97 7.85 13.44 12.34
CA GLY A 97 6.85 14.18 13.10
C GLY A 97 7.47 15.32 13.90
N GLY A 98 8.55 15.05 14.63
CA GLY A 98 9.28 16.07 15.38
C GLY A 98 9.90 17.18 14.54
N PHE A 99 10.26 16.90 13.28
CA PHE A 99 10.71 17.94 12.34
C PHE A 99 9.56 18.85 11.91
N SER A 100 8.40 18.25 11.58
CA SER A 100 7.21 19.00 11.17
C SER A 100 6.72 19.92 12.28
N ASP A 101 6.73 19.45 13.51
CA ASP A 101 6.35 20.24 14.69
C ASP A 101 7.32 21.39 14.95
N ARG A 102 8.63 21.18 14.74
CA ARG A 102 9.66 22.17 15.00
C ARG A 102 9.78 23.23 13.92
N TYR A 103 9.77 22.84 12.65
CA TYR A 103 10.00 23.73 11.51
C TYR A 103 8.72 24.31 10.92
N GLY A 104 7.56 23.77 11.31
CA GLY A 104 6.22 24.15 10.89
C GLY A 104 5.70 23.31 9.73
N TYR A 105 4.45 22.94 9.82
CA TYR A 105 3.77 22.02 8.91
C TYR A 105 3.85 22.46 7.44
N LYS A 106 3.59 23.74 7.18
CA LYS A 106 3.58 24.29 5.83
C LYS A 106 4.93 24.18 5.13
N LYS A 107 6.03 24.51 5.84
CA LYS A 107 7.39 24.39 5.29
C LYS A 107 7.76 22.94 5.01
N THR A 108 7.34 22.03 5.89
CA THR A 108 7.57 20.59 5.71
C THR A 108 6.82 20.06 4.49
N ILE A 109 5.57 20.49 4.24
CA ILE A 109 4.81 20.09 3.06
C ILE A 109 5.43 20.65 1.77
N VAL A 110 5.94 21.90 1.78
CA VAL A 110 6.68 22.49 0.64
C VAL A 110 7.91 21.64 0.32
N ALA A 111 8.76 21.37 1.32
CA ALA A 111 9.97 20.57 1.12
C ALA A 111 9.62 19.16 0.61
N SER A 112 8.63 18.52 1.21
CA SER A 112 8.11 17.23 0.79
C SER A 112 7.66 17.22 -0.67
N SER A 113 6.86 18.20 -1.08
CA SER A 113 6.34 18.29 -2.45
C SER A 113 7.48 18.44 -3.48
N ILE A 114 8.49 19.23 -3.17
CA ILE A 114 9.66 19.40 -4.04
C ILE A 114 10.47 18.09 -4.12
N ILE A 115 10.75 17.45 -2.98
CA ILE A 115 11.51 16.20 -2.92
C ILE A 115 10.76 15.07 -3.62
N ALA A 116 9.46 14.94 -3.39
CA ALA A 116 8.65 13.90 -4.03
C ALA A 116 8.58 14.11 -5.55
N SER A 117 8.39 15.36 -6.02
CA SER A 117 8.43 15.67 -7.46
C SER A 117 9.80 15.33 -8.08
N LEU A 118 10.90 15.63 -7.40
CA LEU A 118 12.23 15.24 -7.85
C LEU A 118 12.35 13.71 -7.95
N GLY A 119 11.80 12.98 -6.97
CA GLY A 119 11.76 11.51 -7.00
C GLY A 119 11.03 10.97 -8.24
N TYR A 120 9.86 11.52 -8.56
CA TYR A 120 9.13 11.16 -9.78
C TYR A 120 9.92 11.49 -11.06
N VAL A 121 10.54 12.67 -11.14
CA VAL A 121 11.37 13.04 -12.29
C VAL A 121 12.54 12.07 -12.46
N LEU A 122 13.21 11.69 -11.37
CA LEU A 122 14.28 10.69 -11.41
C LEU A 122 13.75 9.33 -11.89
N MET A 123 12.59 8.86 -11.41
CA MET A 123 11.98 7.62 -11.88
C MET A 123 11.65 7.67 -13.37
N GLY A 124 11.24 8.82 -13.91
CA GLY A 124 10.93 8.99 -15.32
C GLY A 124 12.17 9.11 -16.24
N THR A 125 13.32 9.46 -15.69
CA THR A 125 14.55 9.73 -16.47
C THR A 125 15.62 8.65 -16.31
N GLN A 126 15.68 7.97 -15.17
CA GLN A 126 16.72 6.99 -14.86
C GLN A 126 16.29 5.58 -15.32
N ARG A 127 17.15 4.93 -16.09
CA ARG A 127 16.90 3.58 -16.64
C ARG A 127 17.82 2.50 -16.03
N THR A 128 18.82 2.89 -15.23
CA THR A 128 19.68 1.93 -14.53
C THR A 128 19.05 1.53 -13.19
N PHE A 129 19.36 0.33 -12.69
CA PHE A 129 18.84 -0.14 -11.41
C PHE A 129 19.14 0.84 -10.27
N GLY A 130 20.40 1.30 -10.13
CA GLY A 130 20.81 2.22 -9.09
C GLY A 130 20.13 3.60 -9.22
N GLY A 131 20.04 4.13 -10.45
CA GLY A 131 19.40 5.42 -10.70
C GLY A 131 17.90 5.38 -10.43
N PHE A 132 17.19 4.33 -10.89
CA PHE A 132 15.77 4.18 -10.64
C PHE A 132 15.47 3.95 -9.14
N LEU A 133 16.26 3.09 -8.47
CA LEU A 133 16.17 2.89 -7.03
C LEU A 133 16.36 4.22 -6.28
N ALA A 134 17.36 5.02 -6.65
CA ALA A 134 17.57 6.34 -6.04
C ALA A 134 16.32 7.24 -6.21
N GLY A 135 15.70 7.26 -7.40
CA GLY A 135 14.44 7.96 -7.64
C GLY A 135 13.31 7.49 -6.72
N CYS A 136 13.15 6.17 -6.58
CA CYS A 136 12.17 5.58 -5.66
C CYS A 136 12.43 5.95 -4.19
N LEU A 137 13.69 5.98 -3.76
CA LEU A 137 14.05 6.33 -2.38
C LEU A 137 13.86 7.83 -2.10
N VAL A 138 14.18 8.71 -3.07
CA VAL A 138 13.88 10.14 -2.98
C VAL A 138 12.38 10.38 -2.88
N LEU A 139 11.58 9.70 -3.71
CA LEU A 139 10.12 9.76 -3.62
C LEU A 139 9.63 9.25 -2.25
N ALA A 140 10.11 8.09 -1.81
CA ALA A 140 9.73 7.49 -0.52
C ALA A 140 10.04 8.43 0.65
N PHE A 141 11.20 9.09 0.63
CA PHE A 141 11.58 10.07 1.64
C PHE A 141 10.66 11.31 1.59
N GLY A 142 10.41 11.86 0.40
CA GLY A 142 9.50 13.00 0.21
C GLY A 142 8.11 12.71 0.76
N THR A 143 7.50 11.59 0.36
CA THR A 143 6.16 11.19 0.83
C THR A 143 6.13 10.84 2.32
N ALA A 144 7.23 10.36 2.88
CA ALA A 144 7.31 10.03 4.30
C ALA A 144 7.31 11.27 5.21
N ILE A 145 7.99 12.35 4.82
CA ILE A 145 7.96 13.62 5.59
C ILE A 145 6.69 14.44 5.35
N PHE A 146 5.94 14.14 4.30
CA PHE A 146 4.67 14.78 3.98
C PHE A 146 3.59 14.51 5.04
N LYS A 147 3.42 13.24 5.43
CA LYS A 147 2.33 12.79 6.28
C LYS A 147 2.20 13.52 7.62
N PRO A 148 3.26 13.67 8.44
CA PRO A 148 3.14 14.42 9.69
C PRO A 148 2.76 15.89 9.47
N GLY A 149 3.27 16.53 8.42
CA GLY A 149 2.94 17.92 8.10
C GLY A 149 1.47 18.12 7.78
N ILE A 150 0.90 17.26 6.93
CA ILE A 150 -0.52 17.38 6.54
C ILE A 150 -1.45 16.97 7.68
N GLN A 151 -1.17 15.87 8.38
CA GLN A 151 -1.98 15.43 9.51
C GLN A 151 -1.96 16.44 10.66
N GLY A 152 -0.80 17.06 10.92
CA GLY A 152 -0.68 18.15 11.90
C GLY A 152 -1.50 19.37 11.48
N THR A 153 -1.43 19.80 10.22
CA THR A 153 -2.24 20.90 9.68
C THR A 153 -3.74 20.64 9.89
N LEU A 154 -4.20 19.43 9.57
CA LEU A 154 -5.60 19.05 9.73
C LEU A 154 -6.03 19.00 11.20
N ALA A 155 -5.21 18.38 12.07
CA ALA A 155 -5.50 18.28 13.49
C ALA A 155 -5.66 19.66 14.14
N GLN A 156 -4.81 20.62 13.78
CA GLN A 156 -4.90 22.00 14.28
C GLN A 156 -6.02 22.82 13.60
N SER A 157 -6.54 22.36 12.48
CA SER A 157 -7.66 23.00 11.78
C SER A 157 -9.03 22.51 12.27
N MET A 158 -9.07 21.58 13.21
CA MET A 158 -10.30 20.99 13.76
C MET A 158 -10.42 21.28 15.26
N SER A 159 -11.66 21.39 15.74
CA SER A 159 -12.00 21.44 17.16
C SER A 159 -12.44 20.05 17.65
N LYS A 160 -12.49 19.86 18.99
CA LYS A 160 -13.05 18.62 19.56
C LYS A 160 -14.49 18.34 19.09
N LYS A 161 -15.28 19.37 18.77
CA LYS A 161 -16.68 19.25 18.37
C LYS A 161 -16.86 18.72 16.96
N ASN A 162 -15.94 19.05 16.02
CA ASN A 162 -16.07 18.72 14.61
C ASN A 162 -15.02 17.70 14.10
N SER A 163 -14.08 17.27 14.97
CA SER A 163 -12.95 16.41 14.59
C SER A 163 -13.40 15.06 14.01
N SER A 164 -14.46 14.45 14.52
CA SER A 164 -14.97 13.17 14.00
C SER A 164 -15.42 13.30 12.54
N VAL A 165 -16.20 14.35 12.21
CA VAL A 165 -16.63 14.63 10.84
C VAL A 165 -15.43 15.00 9.96
N GLY A 166 -14.49 15.79 10.51
CA GLY A 166 -13.30 16.22 9.80
C GLY A 166 -12.39 15.04 9.41
N TRP A 167 -12.09 14.13 10.33
CA TRP A 167 -11.30 12.94 10.02
C TRP A 167 -12.03 12.01 9.05
N GLY A 168 -13.37 11.89 9.16
CA GLY A 168 -14.17 11.12 8.22
C GLY A 168 -14.08 11.68 6.79
N LEU A 169 -14.24 12.99 6.63
CA LEU A 169 -14.13 13.67 5.33
C LEU A 169 -12.71 13.57 4.75
N PHE A 170 -11.68 13.77 5.58
CA PHE A 170 -10.30 13.58 5.18
C PHE A 170 -10.05 12.17 4.67
N TYR A 171 -10.47 11.15 5.40
CA TYR A 171 -10.28 9.75 5.03
C TYR A 171 -11.00 9.40 3.71
N TRP A 172 -12.19 9.95 3.51
CA TRP A 172 -12.93 9.78 2.26
C TRP A 172 -12.18 10.39 1.08
N LEU A 173 -11.67 11.64 1.23
CA LEU A 173 -10.91 12.32 0.17
C LEU A 173 -9.58 11.63 -0.16
N VAL A 174 -8.89 11.08 0.84
CA VAL A 174 -7.69 10.22 0.65
C VAL A 174 -8.01 9.05 -0.29
N ASN A 175 -9.08 8.32 0.00
CA ASN A 175 -9.47 7.16 -0.80
C ASN A 175 -10.03 7.57 -2.17
N PHE A 176 -10.71 8.71 -2.26
CA PHE A 176 -11.16 9.25 -3.53
C PHE A 176 -9.98 9.59 -4.46
N GLY A 177 -8.93 10.22 -3.93
CA GLY A 177 -7.68 10.44 -4.67
C GLY A 177 -7.03 9.13 -5.12
N ALA A 178 -6.98 8.13 -4.25
CA ALA A 178 -6.47 6.79 -4.57
C ALA A 178 -7.26 6.10 -5.69
N MET A 179 -8.59 6.24 -5.69
CA MET A 179 -9.48 5.70 -6.73
C MET A 179 -9.26 6.35 -8.10
N LEU A 180 -8.96 7.65 -8.14
CA LEU A 180 -8.70 8.35 -9.40
C LEU A 180 -7.32 8.03 -9.98
N GLY A 181 -6.36 7.67 -9.14
CA GLY A 181 -4.96 7.43 -9.52
C GLY A 181 -4.77 6.44 -10.67
N PRO A 182 -5.33 5.23 -10.60
CA PRO A 182 -5.18 4.22 -11.67
C PRO A 182 -5.72 4.68 -13.03
N GLY A 183 -6.87 5.36 -13.06
CA GLY A 183 -7.41 5.96 -14.31
C GLY A 183 -6.48 7.03 -14.89
N PHE A 184 -5.91 7.88 -14.03
CA PHE A 184 -4.88 8.84 -14.43
C PHE A 184 -3.64 8.14 -14.98
N ALA A 185 -3.15 7.10 -14.32
CA ALA A 185 -1.99 6.33 -14.78
C ALA A 185 -2.25 5.65 -16.12
N ALA A 186 -3.42 5.03 -16.32
CA ALA A 186 -3.80 4.42 -17.60
C ALA A 186 -3.83 5.44 -18.74
N PHE A 187 -4.33 6.64 -18.49
CA PHE A 187 -4.34 7.75 -19.45
C PHE A 187 -2.91 8.22 -19.77
N MET A 188 -2.09 8.49 -18.76
CA MET A 188 -0.71 8.93 -18.96
C MET A 188 0.16 7.85 -19.64
N ARG A 189 0.00 6.60 -19.25
CA ARG A 189 0.72 5.47 -19.85
C ARG A 189 0.43 5.29 -21.34
N SER A 190 -0.77 5.63 -21.82
CA SER A 190 -1.09 5.56 -23.25
C SER A 190 -0.25 6.52 -24.10
N HIS A 191 0.38 7.53 -23.49
CA HIS A 191 1.30 8.48 -24.13
C HIS A 191 2.78 8.09 -23.90
N GLY A 192 3.05 7.16 -22.97
CA GLY A 192 4.40 6.66 -22.63
C GLY A 192 4.67 6.68 -21.13
N TRP A 193 5.58 5.83 -20.68
CA TRP A 193 5.90 5.68 -19.26
C TRP A 193 6.39 6.95 -18.56
N GLN A 194 7.19 7.78 -19.25
CA GLN A 194 7.67 9.04 -18.70
C GLN A 194 6.53 9.98 -18.30
N PHE A 195 5.40 9.95 -19.01
CA PHE A 195 4.26 10.81 -18.70
C PHE A 195 3.55 10.41 -17.40
N VAL A 196 3.60 9.13 -17.02
CA VAL A 196 3.10 8.70 -15.70
C VAL A 196 3.87 9.40 -14.59
N PHE A 197 5.21 9.39 -14.67
CA PHE A 197 6.07 9.99 -13.65
C PHE A 197 6.05 11.51 -13.67
N PHE A 198 6.18 12.13 -14.86
CA PHE A 198 6.14 13.59 -14.99
C PHE A 198 4.75 14.17 -14.67
N GLY A 199 3.69 13.46 -15.03
CA GLY A 199 2.33 13.82 -14.65
C GLY A 199 2.14 13.78 -13.14
N SER A 200 2.63 12.72 -12.47
CA SER A 200 2.60 12.61 -11.01
C SER A 200 3.42 13.71 -10.33
N ALA A 201 4.62 14.04 -10.87
CA ALA A 201 5.42 15.16 -10.39
C ALA A 201 4.67 16.49 -10.50
N SER A 202 4.00 16.71 -11.64
CA SER A 202 3.24 17.94 -11.88
C SER A 202 2.05 18.07 -10.91
N ILE A 203 1.32 16.97 -10.65
CA ILE A 203 0.22 16.94 -9.69
C ILE A 203 0.72 17.29 -8.28
N ILE A 204 1.85 16.74 -7.85
CA ILE A 204 2.43 17.07 -6.54
C ILE A 204 2.80 18.55 -6.44
N LEU A 205 3.29 19.15 -7.53
CA LEU A 205 3.62 20.58 -7.56
C LEU A 205 2.38 21.48 -7.47
N LEU A 206 1.18 21.00 -7.83
CA LEU A 206 -0.07 21.74 -7.58
C LEU A 206 -0.34 22.01 -6.09
N ASN A 207 0.27 21.25 -5.21
CA ASN A 207 0.20 21.50 -3.77
C ASN A 207 0.84 22.84 -3.38
N LEU A 208 1.85 23.32 -4.12
CA LEU A 208 2.56 24.56 -3.79
C LEU A 208 1.65 25.81 -3.85
N PRO A 209 0.91 26.09 -4.95
CA PRO A 209 -0.04 27.20 -4.96
C PRO A 209 -1.16 27.03 -3.92
N MET A 210 -1.63 25.81 -3.65
CA MET A 210 -2.64 25.59 -2.60
C MET A 210 -2.12 25.99 -1.21
N LEU A 211 -0.84 25.74 -0.91
CA LEU A 211 -0.20 26.16 0.33
C LEU A 211 -0.15 27.69 0.49
N LEU A 212 -0.18 28.47 -0.58
CA LEU A 212 -0.21 29.93 -0.50
C LEU A 212 -1.59 30.49 -0.10
N THR A 213 -2.64 29.68 -0.20
CA THR A 213 -4.04 30.14 -0.05
C THR A 213 -4.54 30.22 1.40
N TYR A 214 -3.78 29.72 2.39
CA TYR A 214 -4.13 29.78 3.81
C TYR A 214 -2.94 30.26 4.66
N GLY A 215 -3.23 30.74 5.87
CA GLY A 215 -2.22 31.27 6.80
C GLY A 215 -1.31 30.20 7.43
N HIS A 216 -0.40 30.63 8.28
CA HIS A 216 0.42 29.73 9.09
C HIS A 216 -0.43 28.99 10.11
N VAL A 217 -0.21 27.67 10.24
CA VAL A 217 -0.83 26.83 11.25
C VAL A 217 0.25 26.48 12.27
N ASP A 218 0.11 26.95 13.51
CA ASP A 218 1.08 26.67 14.58
C ASP A 218 0.94 25.23 15.07
N SER A 219 2.07 24.57 15.31
CA SER A 219 2.09 23.21 15.83
C SER A 219 1.71 23.10 17.31
N GLY A 220 1.88 24.19 18.06
CA GLY A 220 1.72 24.17 19.52
C GLY A 220 2.71 23.26 20.27
N ALA A 221 3.69 22.70 19.55
CA ALA A 221 4.62 21.72 20.11
C ALA A 221 5.78 22.38 20.87
N ASP A 222 6.25 21.66 21.89
CA ASP A 222 7.44 22.03 22.65
C ASP A 222 8.71 21.85 21.78
N LYS A 223 9.26 22.97 21.33
CA LYS A 223 10.45 23.02 20.45
C LYS A 223 11.77 22.73 21.17
N THR A 224 11.74 22.50 22.48
CA THR A 224 12.95 22.30 23.31
C THR A 224 13.47 20.87 23.26
N LYS A 225 12.63 19.88 22.97
CA LYS A 225 13.00 18.47 22.95
C LYS A 225 13.95 18.14 21.80
N LYS A 226 15.10 17.52 22.11
CA LYS A 226 16.05 17.03 21.10
C LYS A 226 15.45 15.85 20.34
N ILE A 227 15.34 15.94 19.01
CA ILE A 227 14.77 14.92 18.11
C ILE A 227 15.43 13.55 18.32
N GLY A 228 16.78 13.51 18.47
CA GLY A 228 17.50 12.27 18.72
C GLY A 228 17.05 11.52 19.98
N ARG A 229 16.69 12.25 21.04
CA ARG A 229 16.16 11.63 22.27
C ARG A 229 14.78 11.02 22.05
N VAL A 230 13.92 11.68 21.29
CA VAL A 230 12.59 11.15 20.93
C VAL A 230 12.74 9.84 20.16
N VAL A 231 13.68 9.77 19.21
CA VAL A 231 13.94 8.54 18.43
C VAL A 231 14.44 7.41 19.33
N ILE A 232 15.42 7.69 20.21
CA ILE A 232 15.99 6.69 21.13
C ILE A 232 14.92 6.19 22.09
N ASP A 233 14.13 7.08 22.68
CA ASP A 233 13.05 6.72 23.59
C ASP A 233 11.96 5.89 22.89
N THR A 234 11.66 6.20 21.62
CA THR A 234 10.72 5.44 20.80
C THR A 234 11.21 4.01 20.57
N LEU A 235 12.46 3.85 20.12
CA LEU A 235 13.06 2.54 19.86
C LEU A 235 13.22 1.73 21.17
N ALA A 236 13.69 2.36 22.25
CA ALA A 236 13.84 1.71 23.55
C ALA A 236 12.50 1.20 24.10
N ASN A 237 11.44 2.03 24.06
CA ASN A 237 10.11 1.59 24.49
C ASN A 237 9.56 0.43 23.66
N PHE A 238 9.89 0.36 22.37
CA PHE A 238 9.47 -0.74 21.50
C PHE A 238 10.21 -2.03 21.86
N VAL A 239 11.55 -1.99 21.87
CA VAL A 239 12.40 -3.18 22.10
C VAL A 239 12.22 -3.77 23.49
N LEU A 240 11.98 -2.93 24.50
CA LEU A 240 11.76 -3.36 25.88
C LEU A 240 10.36 -3.95 26.15
N ASN A 241 9.45 -3.93 25.15
CA ASN A 241 8.11 -4.49 25.31
C ASN A 241 7.90 -5.74 24.44
N PRO A 242 8.20 -6.95 24.96
CA PRO A 242 8.10 -8.19 24.18
C PRO A 242 6.66 -8.48 23.69
N ARG A 243 5.64 -8.07 24.46
CA ARG A 243 4.23 -8.25 24.06
C ARG A 243 3.90 -7.42 22.82
N LEU A 244 4.41 -6.19 22.76
CA LEU A 244 4.25 -5.30 21.61
C LEU A 244 4.97 -5.86 20.37
N ILE A 245 6.17 -6.45 20.56
CA ILE A 245 6.91 -7.11 19.46
C ILE A 245 6.08 -8.26 18.88
N VAL A 246 5.47 -9.10 19.74
CA VAL A 246 4.60 -10.19 19.26
C VAL A 246 3.45 -9.66 18.43
N VAL A 247 2.73 -8.64 18.89
CA VAL A 247 1.65 -8.00 18.12
C VAL A 247 2.12 -7.49 16.77
N VAL A 248 3.27 -6.82 16.75
CA VAL A 248 3.87 -6.29 15.51
C VAL A 248 4.20 -7.41 14.54
N VAL A 249 4.82 -8.50 14.99
CA VAL A 249 5.15 -9.65 14.14
C VAL A 249 3.88 -10.29 13.56
N LEU A 250 2.86 -10.51 14.39
CA LEU A 250 1.59 -11.09 13.94
C LEU A 250 0.90 -10.21 12.89
N PHE A 251 0.87 -8.90 13.11
CA PHE A 251 0.26 -7.97 12.16
C PHE A 251 1.11 -7.81 10.88
N SER A 252 2.43 -8.00 10.96
CA SER A 252 3.30 -7.98 9.77
C SER A 252 2.93 -9.07 8.77
N GLY A 253 2.48 -10.25 9.23
CA GLY A 253 1.99 -11.32 8.35
C GLY A 253 0.77 -10.89 7.53
N PHE A 254 -0.19 -10.22 8.15
CA PHE A 254 -1.34 -9.66 7.43
C PHE A 254 -0.91 -8.62 6.38
N TRP A 255 -0.01 -7.69 6.74
CA TRP A 255 0.47 -6.67 5.80
C TRP A 255 1.31 -7.27 4.67
N MET A 256 2.03 -8.36 4.95
CA MET A 256 2.76 -9.11 3.93
C MET A 256 1.82 -9.67 2.85
N LEU A 257 0.69 -10.24 3.27
CA LEU A 257 -0.36 -10.71 2.38
C LEU A 257 -1.03 -9.54 1.64
N LEU A 258 -1.42 -8.49 2.36
CA LEU A 258 -2.21 -7.38 1.83
C LEU A 258 -1.49 -6.64 0.70
N TYR A 259 -0.19 -6.37 0.85
CA TYR A 259 0.55 -5.61 -0.17
C TYR A 259 0.75 -6.36 -1.49
N GLN A 260 0.45 -7.67 -1.54
CA GLN A 260 0.61 -8.43 -2.79
C GLN A 260 -0.39 -8.01 -3.88
N LEU A 261 -1.50 -7.37 -3.52
CA LEU A 261 -2.42 -6.79 -4.50
C LEU A 261 -1.74 -5.69 -5.36
N TRP A 262 -0.70 -5.02 -4.83
CA TRP A 262 0.04 -3.97 -5.53
C TRP A 262 1.46 -4.38 -5.95
N ASP A 263 2.04 -5.39 -5.30
CA ASP A 263 3.42 -5.81 -5.54
C ASP A 263 3.53 -6.96 -6.55
N LEU A 264 2.69 -7.99 -6.40
CA LEU A 264 2.72 -9.20 -7.21
C LEU A 264 1.61 -9.23 -8.26
N MET A 265 0.38 -8.87 -7.86
CA MET A 265 -0.81 -9.00 -8.71
C MET A 265 -0.72 -8.25 -10.05
N PRO A 266 -0.13 -7.04 -10.19
CA PRO A 266 -0.06 -6.36 -11.48
C PRO A 266 0.64 -7.16 -12.57
N ASN A 267 1.79 -7.77 -12.27
CA ASN A 267 2.50 -8.63 -13.22
C ASN A 267 1.77 -9.97 -13.42
N PHE A 268 1.22 -10.56 -12.34
CA PHE A 268 0.43 -11.78 -12.44
C PHE A 268 -0.82 -11.58 -13.30
N TYR A 269 -1.51 -10.46 -13.14
CA TYR A 269 -2.67 -10.10 -13.97
C TYR A 269 -2.28 -10.03 -15.45
N THR A 270 -1.25 -9.26 -15.76
CA THR A 270 -0.80 -9.05 -17.15
C THR A 270 -0.38 -10.36 -17.82
N ASP A 271 0.27 -11.24 -17.07
CA ASP A 271 0.72 -12.52 -17.60
C ASP A 271 -0.42 -13.55 -17.75
N TRP A 272 -1.35 -13.62 -16.80
CA TRP A 272 -2.22 -14.79 -16.65
C TRP A 272 -3.71 -14.53 -16.72
N VAL A 273 -4.19 -13.33 -16.33
CA VAL A 273 -5.63 -13.08 -16.32
C VAL A 273 -6.16 -12.85 -17.72
N ASP A 274 -7.25 -13.54 -18.05
CA ASP A 274 -7.99 -13.40 -19.31
C ASP A 274 -9.20 -12.48 -19.09
N SER A 275 -9.18 -11.34 -19.74
CA SER A 275 -10.27 -10.37 -19.79
C SER A 275 -10.82 -10.17 -21.21
N LEU A 276 -10.38 -10.95 -22.19
CA LEU A 276 -10.72 -10.83 -23.60
C LEU A 276 -12.22 -10.84 -23.85
N SER A 277 -12.93 -11.81 -23.24
CA SER A 277 -14.37 -11.92 -23.35
C SER A 277 -15.10 -10.72 -22.76
N PHE A 278 -14.60 -10.19 -21.64
CA PHE A 278 -15.14 -8.98 -21.02
C PHE A 278 -14.98 -7.77 -21.94
N VAL A 279 -13.80 -7.55 -22.48
CA VAL A 279 -13.53 -6.41 -23.38
C VAL A 279 -14.40 -6.50 -24.64
N ARG A 280 -14.51 -7.68 -25.25
CA ARG A 280 -15.34 -7.89 -26.47
C ARG A 280 -16.82 -7.64 -26.23
N ASN A 281 -17.32 -8.00 -25.06
CA ASN A 281 -18.74 -7.87 -24.73
C ASN A 281 -19.11 -6.45 -24.22
N ASN A 282 -18.11 -5.58 -23.98
CA ASN A 282 -18.32 -4.25 -23.41
C ASN A 282 -17.69 -3.16 -24.31
N GLY A 283 -18.26 -2.97 -25.49
CA GLY A 283 -17.79 -1.99 -26.48
C GLY A 283 -17.85 -0.51 -26.06
N TRP A 284 -18.43 -0.21 -24.88
CA TRP A 284 -18.46 1.12 -24.28
C TRP A 284 -17.15 1.48 -23.53
N LEU A 285 -16.25 0.52 -23.34
CA LEU A 285 -14.99 0.74 -22.60
C LEU A 285 -14.12 1.77 -23.34
N PRO A 286 -13.56 2.75 -22.62
CA PRO A 286 -12.62 3.70 -23.20
C PRO A 286 -11.37 2.98 -23.77
N GLN A 287 -10.89 3.39 -24.93
CA GLN A 287 -9.74 2.77 -25.59
C GLN A 287 -8.45 2.82 -24.73
N ASN A 288 -8.26 3.86 -23.94
CA ASN A 288 -7.13 3.98 -23.02
C ASN A 288 -7.19 3.00 -21.81
N TRP A 289 -8.31 2.29 -21.63
CA TRP A 289 -8.44 1.22 -20.63
C TRP A 289 -8.07 -0.16 -21.17
N ILE A 290 -7.91 -0.26 -22.50
CA ILE A 290 -7.66 -1.52 -23.20
C ILE A 290 -6.18 -1.58 -23.57
N ASP A 291 -5.55 -2.74 -23.34
CA ASP A 291 -4.26 -3.10 -23.92
C ASP A 291 -4.50 -3.85 -25.23
N ALA A 292 -4.38 -3.13 -26.33
CA ALA A 292 -4.55 -3.69 -27.66
C ALA A 292 -3.28 -4.41 -28.15
N THR A 293 -2.18 -4.35 -27.41
CA THR A 293 -0.87 -4.92 -27.78
C THR A 293 -0.63 -6.31 -27.20
N ASP A 294 -1.52 -6.80 -26.32
CA ASP A 294 -1.42 -8.16 -25.79
C ASP A 294 -1.55 -9.19 -26.92
N PRO A 295 -0.62 -10.13 -27.04
CA PRO A 295 -0.62 -11.13 -28.12
C PRO A 295 -1.83 -12.08 -28.08
N ARG A 296 -2.56 -12.16 -26.96
CA ARG A 296 -3.81 -12.94 -26.83
C ARG A 296 -5.02 -12.22 -27.46
N GLY A 297 -4.94 -10.88 -27.55
CA GLY A 297 -6.00 -10.00 -28.02
C GLY A 297 -6.18 -8.78 -27.12
N PRO A 298 -7.23 -7.95 -27.34
CA PRO A 298 -7.46 -6.76 -26.54
C PRO A 298 -7.90 -7.14 -25.12
N GLU A 299 -7.05 -6.83 -24.15
CA GLU A 299 -7.25 -7.12 -22.73
C GLU A 299 -7.54 -5.83 -21.94
N LEU A 300 -8.26 -5.93 -20.82
CA LEU A 300 -8.44 -4.82 -19.88
C LEU A 300 -7.13 -4.56 -19.15
N LYS A 301 -6.67 -3.31 -19.11
CA LYS A 301 -5.46 -2.97 -18.37
C LYS A 301 -5.60 -3.28 -16.88
N GLN A 302 -4.55 -3.85 -16.29
CA GLN A 302 -4.56 -4.30 -14.89
C GLN A 302 -4.87 -3.16 -13.91
N GLU A 303 -4.39 -1.94 -14.16
CA GLU A 303 -4.65 -0.78 -13.31
C GLU A 303 -6.14 -0.42 -13.22
N ILE A 304 -6.92 -0.73 -14.25
CA ILE A 304 -8.37 -0.53 -14.26
C ILE A 304 -9.08 -1.67 -13.50
N ALA A 305 -8.71 -2.92 -13.78
CA ALA A 305 -9.30 -4.07 -13.12
C ALA A 305 -9.05 -4.09 -11.60
N LEU A 306 -7.81 -3.84 -11.19
CA LEU A 306 -7.43 -3.82 -9.78
C LEU A 306 -7.96 -2.59 -9.02
N ASN A 307 -8.33 -1.51 -9.73
CA ASN A 307 -8.98 -0.34 -9.12
C ASN A 307 -10.33 -0.65 -8.48
N LEU A 308 -10.92 -1.80 -8.78
CA LEU A 308 -12.11 -2.30 -8.09
C LEU A 308 -11.94 -2.25 -6.56
N ASN A 309 -10.76 -2.59 -6.03
CA ASN A 309 -10.47 -2.46 -4.60
C ASN A 309 -10.66 -1.02 -4.11
N SER A 310 -10.07 -0.04 -4.76
CA SER A 310 -10.19 1.37 -4.34
C SER A 310 -11.63 1.88 -4.42
N ILE A 311 -12.37 1.49 -5.46
CA ILE A 311 -13.78 1.83 -5.62
C ILE A 311 -14.60 1.28 -4.45
N LEU A 312 -14.41 0.00 -4.11
CA LEU A 312 -15.12 -0.65 -3.00
C LEU A 312 -14.79 0.02 -1.66
N VAL A 313 -13.53 0.37 -1.44
CA VAL A 313 -13.11 1.06 -0.20
C VAL A 313 -13.79 2.43 -0.11
N VAL A 314 -13.82 3.23 -1.19
CA VAL A 314 -14.47 4.56 -1.20
C VAL A 314 -15.96 4.46 -0.86
N ILE A 315 -16.65 3.43 -1.38
CA ILE A 315 -18.09 3.27 -1.19
C ILE A 315 -18.41 2.68 0.20
N PHE A 316 -17.66 1.68 0.65
CA PHE A 316 -18.07 0.83 1.76
C PHE A 316 -17.30 1.04 3.07
N VAL A 317 -16.15 1.74 3.08
CA VAL A 317 -15.33 1.86 4.29
C VAL A 317 -16.07 2.55 5.44
N VAL A 318 -16.87 3.58 5.15
CA VAL A 318 -17.64 4.30 6.17
C VAL A 318 -18.76 3.44 6.74
N PRO A 319 -19.68 2.87 5.92
CA PRO A 319 -20.68 1.90 6.41
C PRO A 319 -20.07 0.73 7.20
N MET A 320 -18.99 0.13 6.70
CA MET A 320 -18.30 -0.98 7.38
C MET A 320 -17.76 -0.58 8.75
N SER A 321 -17.17 0.62 8.87
CA SER A 321 -16.66 1.12 10.15
C SER A 321 -17.77 1.26 11.19
N PHE A 322 -18.97 1.71 10.80
CA PHE A 322 -20.13 1.76 11.69
C PHE A 322 -20.62 0.36 12.12
N MET A 323 -20.67 -0.58 11.20
CA MET A 323 -21.11 -1.96 11.49
C MET A 323 -20.22 -2.63 12.53
N VAL A 324 -18.90 -2.40 12.49
CA VAL A 324 -17.93 -3.07 13.37
C VAL A 324 -17.53 -2.22 14.59
N ALA A 325 -18.09 -1.02 14.74
CA ALA A 325 -17.71 -0.09 15.83
C ALA A 325 -17.79 -0.72 17.21
N LYS A 326 -18.84 -1.52 17.48
CA LYS A 326 -19.09 -2.20 18.76
C LYS A 326 -18.40 -3.57 18.89
N GLY A 327 -17.76 -4.07 17.82
CA GLY A 327 -17.08 -5.36 17.81
C GLY A 327 -15.77 -5.34 18.59
N ARG A 328 -15.41 -6.48 19.22
CA ARG A 328 -14.11 -6.67 19.85
C ARG A 328 -13.01 -6.49 18.80
N VAL A 329 -12.00 -5.70 19.12
CA VAL A 329 -10.99 -5.26 18.14
C VAL A 329 -10.25 -6.45 17.51
N LEU A 330 -9.65 -7.32 18.32
CA LEU A 330 -8.90 -8.48 17.80
C LEU A 330 -9.79 -9.51 17.09
N ALA A 331 -11.05 -9.67 17.50
CA ALA A 331 -11.98 -10.54 16.81
C ALA A 331 -12.33 -10.02 15.41
N THR A 332 -12.61 -8.71 15.28
CA THR A 332 -12.86 -8.07 13.99
C THR A 332 -11.65 -8.17 13.07
N ILE A 333 -10.43 -7.93 13.61
CA ILE A 333 -9.19 -8.10 12.85
C ILE A 333 -9.04 -9.55 12.37
N SER A 334 -9.31 -10.55 13.24
CA SER A 334 -9.22 -11.97 12.87
C SER A 334 -10.17 -12.32 11.72
N VAL A 335 -11.41 -11.84 11.76
CA VAL A 335 -12.39 -12.03 10.67
C VAL A 335 -11.88 -11.33 9.39
N GLY A 336 -11.35 -10.12 9.50
CA GLY A 336 -10.80 -9.40 8.36
C GLY A 336 -9.62 -10.14 7.72
N VAL A 337 -8.66 -10.63 8.52
CA VAL A 337 -7.51 -11.43 8.03
C VAL A 337 -7.99 -12.71 7.35
N LEU A 338 -8.99 -13.40 7.93
CA LEU A 338 -9.56 -14.61 7.34
C LEU A 338 -10.16 -14.33 5.95
N ILE A 339 -11.02 -13.30 5.84
CA ILE A 339 -11.69 -12.95 4.58
C ILE A 339 -10.67 -12.50 3.54
N THR A 340 -9.67 -11.68 3.92
CA THR A 340 -8.58 -11.26 3.01
C THR A 340 -7.80 -12.47 2.49
N THR A 341 -7.47 -13.43 3.37
CA THR A 341 -6.72 -14.63 3.00
C THR A 341 -7.51 -15.50 2.01
N PHE A 342 -8.80 -15.71 2.25
CA PHE A 342 -9.66 -16.42 1.30
C PHE A 342 -9.83 -15.64 -0.01
N GLY A 343 -9.98 -14.31 0.05
CA GLY A 343 -9.99 -13.46 -1.15
C GLY A 343 -8.75 -13.66 -2.00
N THR A 344 -7.56 -13.75 -1.35
CA THR A 344 -6.29 -14.04 -2.04
C THR A 344 -6.28 -15.42 -2.69
N VAL A 345 -6.82 -16.44 -2.04
CA VAL A 345 -6.98 -17.78 -2.66
C VAL A 345 -7.84 -17.67 -3.91
N VAL A 346 -8.99 -17.01 -3.80
CA VAL A 346 -9.94 -16.91 -4.92
C VAL A 346 -9.32 -16.19 -6.11
N TYR A 347 -8.78 -14.99 -5.93
CA TYR A 347 -8.22 -14.24 -7.06
C TYR A 347 -6.91 -14.83 -7.59
N GLY A 348 -6.15 -15.56 -6.77
CA GLY A 348 -4.84 -16.09 -7.15
C GLY A 348 -4.90 -17.41 -7.90
N THR A 349 -5.98 -18.18 -7.82
CA THR A 349 -6.04 -19.56 -8.33
C THR A 349 -6.73 -19.73 -9.68
N SER A 350 -7.24 -18.65 -10.26
CA SER A 350 -7.96 -18.70 -11.54
C SER A 350 -7.49 -17.59 -12.50
N PRO A 351 -7.36 -17.88 -13.79
CA PRO A 351 -7.08 -16.86 -14.80
C PRO A 351 -8.31 -16.01 -15.17
N SER A 352 -9.49 -16.31 -14.65
CA SER A 352 -10.72 -15.61 -15.00
C SER A 352 -10.82 -14.23 -14.33
N LEU A 353 -11.08 -13.18 -15.12
CA LEU A 353 -11.37 -11.83 -14.62
C LEU A 353 -12.54 -11.81 -13.61
N TYR A 354 -13.57 -12.61 -13.82
CA TYR A 354 -14.74 -12.63 -12.92
C TYR A 354 -14.39 -13.23 -11.56
N VAL A 355 -13.58 -14.29 -11.53
CA VAL A 355 -13.09 -14.89 -10.29
C VAL A 355 -12.14 -13.94 -9.57
N LEU A 356 -11.27 -13.25 -10.33
CA LEU A 356 -10.44 -12.18 -9.79
C LEU A 356 -11.29 -11.10 -9.11
N ALA A 357 -12.36 -10.63 -9.77
CA ALA A 357 -13.22 -9.60 -9.22
C ALA A 357 -13.89 -10.04 -7.90
N ILE A 358 -14.40 -11.29 -7.82
CA ILE A 358 -14.94 -11.86 -6.59
C ILE A 358 -13.88 -11.88 -5.49
N GLY A 359 -12.67 -12.34 -5.80
CA GLY A 359 -11.56 -12.37 -4.86
C GLY A 359 -11.17 -10.96 -4.36
N ILE A 360 -11.16 -9.95 -5.24
CA ILE A 360 -10.91 -8.55 -4.87
C ILE A 360 -12.03 -8.01 -3.95
N VAL A 361 -13.30 -8.35 -4.21
CA VAL A 361 -14.41 -7.97 -3.31
C VAL A 361 -14.19 -8.54 -1.90
N MET A 362 -13.90 -9.83 -1.78
CA MET A 362 -13.59 -10.47 -0.49
C MET A 362 -12.37 -9.82 0.17
N PHE A 363 -11.30 -9.63 -0.57
CA PHE A 363 -10.07 -8.98 -0.10
C PHE A 363 -10.36 -7.59 0.45
N SER A 364 -11.10 -6.75 -0.28
CA SER A 364 -11.46 -5.39 0.12
C SER A 364 -12.31 -5.34 1.38
N LEU A 365 -13.26 -6.28 1.52
CA LEU A 365 -14.06 -6.41 2.75
C LEU A 365 -13.15 -6.72 3.95
N GLY A 366 -12.24 -7.67 3.82
CA GLY A 366 -11.29 -8.01 4.87
C GLY A 366 -10.34 -6.86 5.23
N GLU A 367 -9.86 -6.12 4.24
CA GLU A 367 -9.03 -4.93 4.42
C GLU A 367 -9.77 -3.83 5.21
N MET A 368 -11.02 -3.53 4.86
CA MET A 368 -11.84 -2.53 5.55
C MET A 368 -12.14 -2.91 7.01
N LEU A 369 -12.24 -4.20 7.31
CA LEU A 369 -12.39 -4.69 8.69
C LEU A 369 -11.11 -4.52 9.51
N THR A 370 -9.94 -4.75 8.89
CA THR A 370 -8.65 -4.79 9.60
C THR A 370 -8.00 -3.43 9.74
N GLY A 371 -8.03 -2.60 8.69
CA GLY A 371 -7.29 -1.35 8.61
C GLY A 371 -7.58 -0.37 9.75
N PRO A 372 -8.83 0.07 9.97
CA PRO A 372 -9.19 0.96 11.09
C PRO A 372 -8.97 0.32 12.45
N LYS A 373 -9.35 -0.95 12.63
CA LYS A 373 -9.25 -1.68 13.89
C LYS A 373 -7.81 -1.89 14.36
N LYS A 374 -6.85 -2.01 13.45
CA LYS A 374 -5.43 -2.02 13.82
C LYS A 374 -5.02 -0.75 14.57
N SER A 375 -5.34 0.42 14.04
CA SER A 375 -5.01 1.71 14.67
C SER A 375 -5.74 1.89 16.00
N GLU A 376 -7.00 1.45 16.07
CA GLU A 376 -7.78 1.39 17.30
C GLU A 376 -7.08 0.52 18.35
N TYR A 377 -6.62 -0.69 17.99
CA TYR A 377 -5.91 -1.59 18.91
C TYR A 377 -4.67 -0.95 19.52
N PHE A 378 -3.77 -0.40 18.69
CA PHE A 378 -2.56 0.26 19.18
C PHE A 378 -2.87 1.48 20.07
N SER A 379 -3.95 2.21 19.77
CA SER A 379 -4.40 3.33 20.61
C SER A 379 -4.90 2.88 21.97
N LEU A 380 -5.62 1.74 22.05
CA LEU A 380 -6.21 1.21 23.27
C LEU A 380 -5.18 0.59 24.23
N ILE A 381 -4.18 -0.12 23.68
CA ILE A 381 -3.11 -0.72 24.49
C ILE A 381 -2.04 0.31 24.93
N ALA A 382 -2.13 1.55 24.48
CA ALA A 382 -1.16 2.58 24.81
C ALA A 382 -1.28 3.02 26.28
N PRO A 383 -0.19 3.03 27.07
CA PRO A 383 -0.18 3.60 28.40
C PRO A 383 -0.60 5.09 28.40
N PRO A 384 -1.13 5.61 29.52
CA PRO A 384 -1.47 7.03 29.63
C PRO A 384 -0.30 7.93 29.17
N GLY A 385 -0.60 8.92 28.33
CA GLY A 385 0.39 9.86 27.78
C GLY A 385 1.27 9.33 26.65
N LYS A 386 1.15 8.04 26.22
CA LYS A 386 1.95 7.44 25.16
C LYS A 386 1.14 7.08 23.88
N LYS A 387 -0.09 7.56 23.74
CA LYS A 387 -0.96 7.23 22.60
C LYS A 387 -0.34 7.56 21.25
N ALA A 388 0.25 8.75 21.09
CA ALA A 388 0.90 9.16 19.86
C ALA A 388 2.09 8.25 19.50
N LEU A 389 2.87 7.83 20.51
CA LEU A 389 3.99 6.89 20.33
C LEU A 389 3.49 5.54 19.80
N TYR A 390 2.43 4.97 20.40
CA TYR A 390 1.89 3.67 19.99
C TYR A 390 1.23 3.73 18.61
N LEU A 391 0.59 4.84 18.27
CA LEU A 391 0.10 5.08 16.90
C LEU A 391 1.25 5.16 15.87
N GLY A 392 2.42 5.64 16.27
CA GLY A 392 3.64 5.57 15.45
C GLY A 392 4.07 4.12 15.15
N TYR A 393 3.94 3.23 16.13
CA TYR A 393 4.29 1.80 15.98
C TYR A 393 3.40 1.04 14.96
N VAL A 394 2.22 1.57 14.63
CA VAL A 394 1.35 1.02 13.58
C VAL A 394 2.06 0.87 12.23
N ASN A 395 3.09 1.70 11.97
CA ASN A 395 3.84 1.66 10.72
C ASN A 395 4.90 0.54 10.68
N ILE A 396 5.33 -0.01 11.84
CA ILE A 396 6.35 -1.07 11.89
C ILE A 396 5.86 -2.36 11.23
N PRO A 397 4.66 -2.90 11.54
CA PRO A 397 4.12 -4.06 10.83
C PRO A 397 4.01 -3.85 9.32
N ILE A 398 3.70 -2.62 8.89
CA ILE A 398 3.61 -2.25 7.47
C ILE A 398 5.01 -2.33 6.83
N ALA A 399 6.03 -1.72 7.47
CA ALA A 399 7.40 -1.75 6.97
C ALA A 399 7.94 -3.18 6.80
N ILE A 400 7.73 -4.02 7.83
CA ILE A 400 8.16 -5.41 7.82
C ILE A 400 7.37 -6.20 6.77
N GLY A 401 6.05 -6.11 6.82
CA GLY A 401 5.17 -6.87 5.94
C GLY A 401 5.39 -6.55 4.46
N GLN A 402 5.39 -5.28 4.11
CA GLN A 402 5.63 -4.84 2.73
C GLN A 402 7.08 -5.13 2.31
N GLY A 403 8.07 -4.82 3.15
CA GLY A 403 9.48 -4.99 2.79
C GLY A 403 9.86 -6.45 2.58
N VAL A 404 9.52 -7.33 3.53
CA VAL A 404 9.78 -8.78 3.43
C VAL A 404 8.89 -9.40 2.35
N GLY A 405 7.62 -9.02 2.30
CA GLY A 405 6.66 -9.50 1.31
C GLY A 405 7.11 -9.22 -0.12
N ALA A 406 7.63 -8.02 -0.40
CA ALA A 406 8.15 -7.66 -1.72
C ALA A 406 9.35 -8.53 -2.15
N LYS A 407 10.24 -8.88 -1.21
CA LYS A 407 11.37 -9.78 -1.49
C LYS A 407 10.90 -11.20 -1.82
N ILE A 408 9.97 -11.73 -1.00
CA ILE A 408 9.37 -13.04 -1.25
C ILE A 408 8.64 -13.04 -2.60
N ALA A 409 7.84 -12.02 -2.88
CA ALA A 409 7.12 -11.88 -4.14
C ALA A 409 8.05 -11.85 -5.36
N GLY A 410 9.12 -11.06 -5.28
CA GLY A 410 10.10 -10.97 -6.38
C GLY A 410 10.77 -12.31 -6.67
N TRP A 411 11.17 -13.03 -5.63
CA TRP A 411 11.77 -14.36 -5.78
C TRP A 411 10.75 -15.39 -6.29
N GLN A 412 9.60 -15.50 -5.63
CA GLN A 412 8.56 -16.47 -6.00
C GLN A 412 8.06 -16.27 -7.43
N TYR A 413 7.76 -15.01 -7.78
CA TYR A 413 7.24 -14.72 -9.09
C TYR A 413 8.29 -14.92 -10.19
N GLY A 414 9.52 -14.48 -9.97
CA GLY A 414 10.61 -14.67 -10.91
C GLY A 414 10.94 -16.14 -11.18
N THR A 415 10.74 -17.02 -10.19
CA THR A 415 11.06 -18.45 -10.31
C THR A 415 9.88 -19.28 -10.83
N TYR A 416 8.66 -19.00 -10.35
CA TYR A 416 7.53 -19.91 -10.56
C TYR A 416 6.33 -19.25 -11.26
N GLY A 417 6.33 -17.93 -11.45
CA GLY A 417 5.15 -17.22 -11.92
C GLY A 417 5.32 -16.40 -13.21
N GLU A 418 6.51 -15.93 -13.51
CA GLU A 418 6.72 -15.03 -14.63
C GLU A 418 6.60 -15.78 -15.98
N LYS A 419 5.66 -15.35 -16.82
CA LYS A 419 5.38 -16.00 -18.11
C LYS A 419 6.63 -16.11 -19.00
N ALA A 420 7.46 -15.06 -19.03
CA ALA A 420 8.71 -15.06 -19.81
C ALA A 420 9.69 -16.12 -19.31
N THR A 421 9.91 -16.22 -18.01
CA THR A 421 10.77 -17.25 -17.39
C THR A 421 10.25 -18.65 -17.67
N LEU A 422 8.93 -18.88 -17.52
CA LEU A 422 8.31 -20.17 -17.79
C LEU A 422 8.35 -20.53 -19.29
N SER A 423 8.29 -19.54 -20.17
CA SER A 423 8.48 -19.75 -21.63
C SER A 423 9.89 -20.22 -21.97
N LEU A 424 10.92 -19.57 -21.39
CA LEU A 424 12.32 -20.01 -21.58
C LEU A 424 12.53 -21.42 -21.02
N ARG A 425 11.96 -21.69 -19.86
CA ARG A 425 12.02 -23.00 -19.24
C ARG A 425 11.40 -24.09 -20.14
N TYR A 426 10.21 -23.83 -20.70
CA TYR A 426 9.55 -24.77 -21.61
C TYR A 426 10.36 -25.02 -22.88
N LEU A 427 10.96 -23.96 -23.45
CA LEU A 427 11.84 -24.05 -24.61
C LEU A 427 13.07 -24.93 -24.32
N ALA A 428 13.68 -24.79 -23.15
CA ALA A 428 14.82 -25.61 -22.75
C ALA A 428 14.42 -27.07 -22.46
N GLU A 429 13.36 -27.29 -21.66
CA GLU A 429 12.95 -28.63 -21.18
C GLU A 429 12.26 -29.47 -22.28
N HIS A 430 11.36 -28.87 -23.07
CA HIS A 430 10.49 -29.62 -23.96
C HIS A 430 10.77 -29.41 -25.45
N ARG A 431 11.52 -28.34 -25.82
CA ARG A 431 11.84 -28.06 -27.22
C ARG A 431 13.33 -28.21 -27.54
N GLY A 432 14.14 -28.53 -26.55
CA GLY A 432 15.58 -28.74 -26.73
C GLY A 432 16.35 -27.49 -27.20
N VAL A 433 15.80 -26.29 -26.96
CA VAL A 433 16.44 -25.01 -27.30
C VAL A 433 17.50 -24.68 -26.25
N THR A 434 18.66 -25.27 -26.40
CA THR A 434 19.77 -25.14 -25.44
C THR A 434 21.13 -24.90 -26.16
N PRO A 435 21.26 -23.88 -27.03
CA PRO A 435 22.52 -23.58 -27.71
C PRO A 435 23.66 -23.21 -26.71
N GLY A 436 23.34 -22.72 -25.52
CA GLY A 436 24.30 -22.44 -24.47
C GLY A 436 24.66 -23.64 -23.57
N GLY A 437 24.19 -24.86 -23.93
CA GLY A 437 24.44 -26.08 -23.16
C GLY A 437 23.22 -26.56 -22.34
N PRO A 438 23.31 -27.73 -21.69
CA PRO A 438 22.20 -28.30 -20.95
C PRO A 438 21.80 -27.41 -19.76
N TRP A 439 20.49 -27.25 -19.55
CA TRP A 439 20.01 -26.47 -18.40
C TRP A 439 20.19 -27.22 -17.07
N ASN A 440 20.74 -26.54 -16.10
CA ASN A 440 21.08 -27.09 -14.78
C ASN A 440 19.97 -26.93 -13.72
N GLY A 441 18.79 -26.41 -14.10
CA GLY A 441 17.67 -26.15 -13.18
C GLY A 441 17.67 -24.74 -12.57
N ASP A 442 18.70 -23.93 -12.78
CA ASP A 442 18.74 -22.54 -12.30
C ASP A 442 18.06 -21.59 -13.31
N VAL A 443 16.94 -20.99 -12.92
CA VAL A 443 16.18 -20.04 -13.75
C VAL A 443 17.00 -18.82 -14.17
N ALA A 444 18.00 -18.43 -13.39
CA ALA A 444 18.87 -17.31 -13.73
C ALA A 444 19.74 -17.58 -14.97
N THR A 445 19.94 -18.83 -15.33
CA THR A 445 20.76 -19.24 -16.49
C THR A 445 19.96 -19.40 -17.77
N LEU A 446 18.62 -19.33 -17.73
CA LEU A 446 17.75 -19.66 -18.86
C LEU A 446 18.01 -18.81 -20.10
N GLU A 447 18.24 -17.50 -19.97
CA GLU A 447 18.55 -16.62 -21.10
C GLU A 447 19.88 -17.04 -21.77
N ALA A 448 20.89 -17.39 -20.97
CA ALA A 448 22.17 -17.84 -21.49
C ALA A 448 22.06 -19.23 -22.15
N VAL A 449 21.31 -20.14 -21.54
CA VAL A 449 21.10 -21.52 -22.03
C VAL A 449 20.31 -21.52 -23.33
N THR A 450 19.22 -20.76 -23.39
CA THR A 450 18.35 -20.72 -24.59
C THR A 450 18.84 -19.76 -25.67
N GLY A 451 19.73 -18.82 -25.33
CA GLY A 451 20.16 -17.74 -26.25
C GLY A 451 19.03 -16.74 -26.56
N ILE A 452 17.91 -16.79 -25.83
CA ILE A 452 16.72 -15.95 -26.07
C ILE A 452 16.57 -14.98 -24.91
N ALA A 453 16.45 -13.68 -25.22
CA ALA A 453 16.20 -12.67 -24.21
C ALA A 453 14.80 -12.84 -23.59
N ARG A 454 14.67 -12.58 -22.29
CA ARG A 454 13.41 -12.74 -21.54
C ARG A 454 12.23 -11.99 -22.19
N LYS A 455 12.47 -10.81 -22.77
CA LYS A 455 11.44 -10.01 -23.46
C LYS A 455 10.87 -10.72 -24.70
N ASP A 456 11.66 -11.56 -25.36
CA ASP A 456 11.29 -12.27 -26.59
C ASP A 456 10.84 -13.72 -26.33
N ALA A 457 10.91 -14.17 -25.07
CA ALA A 457 10.73 -15.57 -24.69
C ALA A 457 9.35 -16.14 -25.06
N PHE A 458 8.28 -15.39 -24.77
CA PHE A 458 6.92 -15.85 -25.04
C PHE A 458 6.63 -15.90 -26.54
N SER A 459 7.06 -14.90 -27.32
CA SER A 459 6.90 -14.90 -28.78
C SER A 459 7.71 -16.02 -29.45
N ALA A 460 8.91 -16.30 -28.96
CA ALA A 460 9.72 -17.43 -29.42
C ALA A 460 9.03 -18.77 -29.12
N LEU A 461 8.41 -18.94 -27.97
CA LEU A 461 7.65 -20.14 -27.62
C LEU A 461 6.41 -20.30 -28.52
N VAL A 462 5.62 -19.22 -28.71
CA VAL A 462 4.48 -19.22 -29.64
C VAL A 462 4.91 -19.65 -31.03
N THR A 463 6.00 -19.08 -31.54
CA THR A 463 6.56 -19.46 -32.86
C THR A 463 7.01 -20.92 -32.91
N SER A 464 7.70 -21.39 -31.86
CA SER A 464 8.22 -22.77 -31.83
C SER A 464 7.13 -23.83 -31.71
N THR A 465 5.99 -23.49 -31.10
CA THR A 465 4.85 -24.41 -30.96
C THR A 465 3.91 -24.36 -32.14
N GLY A 466 3.86 -23.24 -32.90
CA GLY A 466 2.89 -22.98 -33.94
C GLY A 466 1.46 -22.82 -33.46
N GLN A 467 1.27 -22.63 -32.12
CA GLN A 467 -0.04 -22.45 -31.49
C GLN A 467 -0.38 -20.97 -31.33
N SER A 468 -1.65 -20.66 -31.01
CA SER A 468 -2.05 -19.31 -30.65
C SER A 468 -1.45 -18.89 -29.30
N ALA A 469 -1.27 -17.58 -29.09
CA ALA A 469 -0.78 -17.05 -27.81
C ALA A 469 -1.65 -17.46 -26.61
N GLN A 470 -2.98 -17.57 -26.78
CA GLN A 470 -3.86 -18.08 -25.76
C GLN A 470 -3.58 -19.55 -25.44
N ALA A 471 -3.47 -20.41 -26.46
CA ALA A 471 -3.20 -21.84 -26.26
C ALA A 471 -1.84 -22.07 -25.56
N VAL A 472 -0.82 -21.27 -25.91
CA VAL A 472 0.49 -21.33 -25.22
C VAL A 472 0.38 -20.82 -23.78
N THR A 473 -0.44 -19.81 -23.49
CA THR A 473 -0.70 -19.36 -22.12
C THR A 473 -1.36 -20.46 -21.29
N ASP A 474 -2.37 -21.14 -21.85
CA ASP A 474 -3.07 -22.25 -21.18
C ASP A 474 -2.14 -23.46 -20.97
N LEU A 475 -1.27 -23.73 -21.94
CA LEU A 475 -0.22 -24.76 -21.81
C LEU A 475 0.71 -24.49 -20.63
N LEU A 476 1.27 -23.28 -20.54
CA LEU A 476 2.15 -22.88 -19.45
C LEU A 476 1.42 -22.87 -18.09
N TRP A 477 0.15 -22.44 -18.08
CA TRP A 477 -0.69 -22.47 -16.87
C TRP A 477 -0.89 -23.89 -16.34
N THR A 478 -1.15 -24.83 -17.22
CA THR A 478 -1.39 -26.23 -16.86
C THR A 478 -0.12 -26.94 -16.44
N GLU A 479 0.98 -26.73 -17.18
CA GLU A 479 2.26 -27.39 -16.95
C GLU A 479 2.94 -26.89 -15.67
N TYR A 480 3.08 -25.58 -15.52
CA TYR A 480 3.87 -25.00 -14.42
C TYR A 480 3.06 -24.49 -13.24
N ARG A 481 1.74 -24.37 -13.36
CA ARG A 481 0.83 -23.94 -12.30
C ARG A 481 1.28 -22.63 -11.63
N PRO A 482 1.41 -21.51 -12.35
CA PRO A 482 1.97 -20.26 -11.85
C PRO A 482 1.21 -19.67 -10.65
N TYR A 483 -0.03 -20.10 -10.40
CA TYR A 483 -0.80 -19.74 -9.22
C TYR A 483 -0.14 -20.20 -7.89
N GLN A 484 0.83 -21.10 -7.91
CA GLN A 484 1.59 -21.53 -6.72
C GLN A 484 2.36 -20.37 -6.08
N VAL A 485 2.61 -19.28 -6.80
CA VAL A 485 3.26 -18.08 -6.24
C VAL A 485 2.47 -17.46 -5.09
N TRP A 486 1.19 -17.76 -4.96
CA TRP A 486 0.33 -17.28 -3.89
C TRP A 486 0.40 -18.13 -2.62
N TYR A 487 0.86 -19.37 -2.69
CA TYR A 487 0.87 -20.29 -1.55
C TYR A 487 1.62 -19.77 -0.32
N PRO A 488 2.83 -19.18 -0.44
CA PRO A 488 3.52 -18.64 0.73
C PRO A 488 2.72 -17.52 1.42
N PHE A 489 2.08 -16.65 0.65
CA PHE A 489 1.30 -15.55 1.20
C PHE A 489 0.01 -16.01 1.87
N VAL A 490 -0.66 -17.00 1.30
CA VAL A 490 -1.84 -17.65 1.91
C VAL A 490 -1.45 -18.35 3.21
N ALA A 491 -0.32 -19.08 3.21
CA ALA A 491 0.20 -19.73 4.41
C ALA A 491 0.54 -18.70 5.51
N ILE A 492 1.18 -17.59 5.16
CA ILE A 492 1.47 -16.48 6.08
C ILE A 492 0.18 -15.85 6.61
N GLY A 493 -0.85 -15.66 5.75
CA GLY A 493 -2.16 -15.16 6.15
C GLY A 493 -2.82 -16.04 7.22
N PHE A 494 -2.85 -17.36 7.00
CA PHE A 494 -3.38 -18.30 7.99
C PHE A 494 -2.52 -18.38 9.26
N ALA A 495 -1.19 -18.32 9.14
CA ALA A 495 -0.30 -18.30 10.30
C ALA A 495 -0.51 -17.02 11.12
N SER A 496 -0.66 -15.86 10.48
CA SER A 496 -1.00 -14.60 11.13
C SER A 496 -2.34 -14.68 11.83
N LEU A 497 -3.37 -15.21 11.17
CA LEU A 497 -4.70 -15.43 11.75
C LEU A 497 -4.63 -16.30 13.01
N LEU A 498 -3.98 -17.46 12.92
CA LEU A 498 -3.84 -18.38 14.05
C LEU A 498 -3.09 -17.70 15.21
N GLY A 499 -2.01 -17.01 14.89
CA GLY A 499 -1.25 -16.25 15.89
C GLY A 499 -2.08 -15.16 16.57
N ILE A 500 -2.89 -14.40 15.82
CA ILE A 500 -3.79 -13.37 16.38
C ILE A 500 -4.88 -14.01 17.26
N LEU A 501 -5.44 -15.16 16.86
CA LEU A 501 -6.44 -15.88 17.66
C LEU A 501 -5.83 -16.38 18.98
N ILE A 502 -4.64 -16.98 18.94
CA ILE A 502 -3.93 -17.42 20.15
C ILE A 502 -3.61 -16.21 21.03
N PHE A 503 -3.06 -15.14 20.45
CA PHE A 503 -2.74 -13.92 21.17
C PHE A 503 -3.98 -13.30 21.82
N SER A 504 -5.12 -13.29 21.13
CA SER A 504 -6.39 -12.80 21.68
C SER A 504 -6.87 -13.57 22.90
N GLN A 505 -6.58 -14.88 23.01
CA GLN A 505 -6.89 -15.66 24.22
C GLN A 505 -5.87 -15.41 25.35
N VAL A 506 -4.58 -15.34 25.00
CA VAL A 506 -3.51 -15.12 25.98
C VAL A 506 -3.57 -13.71 26.56
N SER A 507 -3.88 -12.69 25.73
CA SER A 507 -3.97 -11.29 26.13
C SER A 507 -5.09 -11.02 27.17
N LYS A 508 -6.10 -11.89 27.27
CA LYS A 508 -7.11 -11.80 28.34
C LYS A 508 -6.52 -11.83 29.75
N ARG A 509 -5.32 -12.40 29.89
CA ARG A 509 -4.58 -12.45 31.17
C ARG A 509 -3.86 -11.12 31.48
N TRP A 510 -3.77 -10.20 30.54
CA TRP A 510 -3.03 -8.94 30.66
C TRP A 510 -4.00 -7.77 30.58
N LYS A 511 -4.15 -7.03 31.70
CA LYS A 511 -5.08 -5.89 31.77
C LYS A 511 -4.80 -4.78 30.75
N ASP A 512 -3.54 -4.63 30.38
CA ASP A 512 -3.01 -3.62 29.44
C ASP A 512 -3.18 -3.99 27.97
N MET A 513 -3.52 -5.24 27.64
CA MET A 513 -3.62 -5.74 26.28
C MET A 513 -4.98 -6.38 25.93
N ASN A 514 -5.84 -6.55 26.92
CA ASN A 514 -7.18 -7.10 26.75
C ASN A 514 -8.19 -5.98 26.47
N VAL A 515 -8.37 -5.64 25.19
CA VAL A 515 -9.23 -4.56 24.68
C VAL A 515 -10.19 -5.04 23.60
#